data_f29ebb05136c4416fe89467eef9d9f5c
#
_entry.id   f29ebb05136c4416fe89467eef9d9f5c
#
_cell.length_a   1.000
_cell.length_b   1.000
_cell.length_c   1.000
_cell.angle_alpha   90.00
_cell.angle_beta   90.00
_cell.angle_gamma   90.00
#
_symmetry.space_group_name_H-M   'P 1'
#
loop_
_entity.id
_entity.type
_entity.pdbx_description
1 polymer ?
#
loop_
_entity_poly.entity_id
_entity_poly.type
_entity_poly.pdbx_seq_one_letter_code
_entity_poly.pdbx_strand_id
1 'polypeptide(L)'
;MDISRRNFLTGVGGLVAVSRLPSFADNPAVFPERGRFERLQLAYQHVSAGATAPFSILHISDTHLTEAYPDEADAAGKLRSKERRTRTFGGRQEEALRDSLAWAKENVDYVLHTGDLIDWQSQANFDLVKKYYGGAMFGSMGNHEFYTYLPGEKHTGLEPFKERSGPLLRAAYPVDPRFHTQVVNGVNFVCLDGTFGTVQPDLVEKFKAEAKKRLPIVLCMHVPFLTDGIWRADCKYWKGVNKKYRNAAIPDPGGDYKRQQTDPVTRDFIAYLKEEKMLKAILAGHLHITVQERFSPTAVQYVVGGNYGFVGQEVLFT
;
A
#
# COMPACT_ATOMS: atom_id res chain seq x y z
N MET A 1 -15.24 20.83 17.88
CA MET A 1 -13.84 21.24 18.12
C MET A 1 -13.14 21.32 16.80
N ASP A 2 -12.67 22.48 16.46
CA ASP A 2 -12.05 22.76 15.15
C ASP A 2 -10.58 22.34 15.22
N ILE A 3 -10.28 21.11 14.76
CA ILE A 3 -8.90 20.63 14.68
C ILE A 3 -8.37 21.10 13.34
N SER A 4 -7.65 22.23 13.33
CA SER A 4 -6.95 22.70 12.14
C SER A 4 -5.85 21.70 11.78
N ARG A 5 -5.46 21.62 10.47
CA ARG A 5 -4.36 20.80 9.99
C ARG A 5 -3.05 20.98 10.79
N ARG A 6 -2.83 22.13 11.39
CA ARG A 6 -1.69 22.40 12.27
C ARG A 6 -1.74 21.63 13.59
N ASN A 7 -2.93 21.35 14.11
CA ASN A 7 -3.09 20.69 15.41
C ASN A 7 -2.97 19.15 15.31
N PHE A 8 -3.14 18.56 14.12
CA PHE A 8 -3.00 17.11 13.93
C PHE A 8 -1.54 16.64 14.06
N LEU A 9 -0.57 17.49 13.68
CA LEU A 9 0.86 17.18 13.82
C LEU A 9 1.38 17.25 15.26
N THR A 10 0.61 17.86 16.18
CA THR A 10 1.00 18.04 17.59
C THR A 10 0.29 17.11 18.56
N GLY A 11 -0.74 16.37 18.12
CA GLY A 11 -1.64 15.59 18.99
C GLY A 11 -1.34 14.11 19.16
N VAL A 12 -0.41 13.56 18.41
CA VAL A 12 -0.01 12.15 18.55
C VAL A 12 1.40 12.11 19.12
N GLY A 13 1.47 12.20 20.44
CA GLY A 13 2.68 12.08 21.23
C GLY A 13 3.27 10.66 21.17
N GLY A 14 3.97 10.35 20.11
CA GLY A 14 4.85 9.23 19.99
C GLY A 14 6.18 9.74 19.44
N LEU A 15 7.14 10.04 20.33
CA LEU A 15 8.51 10.34 19.94
C LEU A 15 9.10 9.13 19.19
N VAL A 16 8.98 9.13 17.87
CA VAL A 16 9.91 8.42 17.02
C VAL A 16 11.10 9.35 16.82
N ALA A 17 12.30 8.88 17.07
CA ALA A 17 13.52 9.64 16.87
C ALA A 17 13.55 10.17 15.43
N VAL A 18 13.25 11.45 15.27
CA VAL A 18 13.32 12.18 14.01
C VAL A 18 14.81 12.37 13.74
N SER A 19 15.40 11.46 12.94
CA SER A 19 16.62 11.83 12.24
C SER A 19 16.28 13.05 11.41
N ARG A 20 16.98 14.16 11.61
CA ARG A 20 16.71 15.45 11.00
C ARG A 20 16.44 15.29 9.50
N LEU A 21 15.17 15.40 9.13
CA LEU A 21 14.77 15.66 7.76
C LEU A 21 15.43 16.97 7.33
N PRO A 22 15.82 17.15 6.07
CA PRO A 22 16.27 18.46 5.57
C PRO A 22 15.26 19.51 6.03
N SER A 23 15.76 20.64 6.52
CA SER A 23 14.93 21.65 7.13
C SER A 23 13.83 22.09 6.14
N PHE A 24 12.59 22.02 6.54
CA PHE A 24 11.44 22.55 5.80
C PHE A 24 11.45 24.08 5.72
N ALA A 25 12.59 24.73 6.07
CA ALA A 25 12.68 26.18 6.23
C ALA A 25 12.55 26.94 4.91
N ASP A 26 12.86 26.33 3.75
CA ASP A 26 12.99 27.09 2.52
C ASP A 26 11.78 27.05 1.57
N ASN A 27 10.83 26.14 1.78
CA ASN A 27 9.53 26.16 1.07
C ASN A 27 8.54 25.21 1.77
N PRO A 28 7.78 25.66 2.77
CA PRO A 28 6.79 24.81 3.40
C PRO A 28 5.75 24.39 2.34
N ALA A 29 5.60 23.09 2.12
CA ALA A 29 4.55 22.59 1.26
C ALA A 29 3.21 23.06 1.82
N VAL A 30 2.49 23.86 1.05
CA VAL A 30 1.17 24.35 1.42
C VAL A 30 0.15 23.46 0.73
N PHE A 31 -0.46 22.57 1.52
CA PHE A 31 -1.62 21.83 1.02
C PHE A 31 -2.79 22.77 0.82
N PRO A 32 -3.51 22.68 -0.31
CA PRO A 32 -4.74 23.42 -0.50
C PRO A 32 -5.76 23.11 0.61
N GLU A 33 -6.66 24.04 0.90
CA GLU A 33 -7.79 23.74 1.77
C GLU A 33 -8.65 22.65 1.17
N ARG A 34 -9.07 21.70 2.01
CA ARG A 34 -9.92 20.58 1.63
C ARG A 34 -11.24 20.64 2.39
N GLY A 35 -12.32 20.27 1.72
CA GLY A 35 -13.61 20.07 2.35
C GLY A 35 -13.53 19.00 3.47
N ARG A 36 -14.45 19.06 4.42
CA ARG A 36 -14.54 18.05 5.48
C ARG A 36 -15.22 16.79 4.96
N PHE A 37 -14.54 15.66 5.14
CA PHE A 37 -15.12 14.34 5.04
C PHE A 37 -15.11 13.73 6.43
N GLU A 38 -16.26 13.67 7.08
CA GLU A 38 -16.36 13.41 8.53
C GLU A 38 -15.76 12.07 8.95
N ARG A 39 -15.72 11.09 8.02
CA ARG A 39 -15.29 9.73 8.31
C ARG A 39 -13.85 9.41 7.86
N LEU A 40 -13.31 10.16 6.90
CA LEU A 40 -11.95 9.91 6.41
C LEU A 40 -10.89 10.45 7.36
N GLN A 41 -9.95 9.60 7.70
CA GLN A 41 -8.75 9.92 8.46
C GLN A 41 -7.57 10.00 7.49
N LEU A 42 -7.19 11.22 7.11
CA LEU A 42 -6.13 11.46 6.15
C LEU A 42 -4.86 11.96 6.82
N ALA A 43 -3.75 11.26 6.58
CA ALA A 43 -2.42 11.80 6.80
C ALA A 43 -2.04 12.67 5.59
N TYR A 44 -1.10 13.61 5.79
CA TYR A 44 -0.61 14.51 4.74
C TYR A 44 0.90 14.33 4.61
N GLN A 45 1.36 14.01 3.41
CA GLN A 45 2.78 13.78 3.12
C GLN A 45 3.24 14.69 2.00
N HIS A 46 4.49 15.09 2.04
CA HIS A 46 5.12 15.87 0.98
C HIS A 46 6.38 15.15 0.47
N VAL A 47 6.47 15.00 -0.84
CA VAL A 47 7.61 14.39 -1.53
C VAL A 47 8.18 15.39 -2.54
N SER A 48 9.37 15.92 -2.26
CA SER A 48 10.14 16.72 -3.22
C SER A 48 10.75 15.77 -4.24
N ALA A 49 9.99 15.48 -5.29
CA ALA A 49 10.38 14.54 -6.34
C ALA A 49 11.07 15.27 -7.52
N GLY A 50 10.90 16.56 -7.67
CA GLY A 50 11.29 17.31 -8.86
C GLY A 50 10.25 17.16 -9.97
N ALA A 51 8.98 17.19 -9.61
CA ALA A 51 7.86 17.15 -10.56
C ALA A 51 7.88 18.40 -11.45
N THR A 52 7.46 18.25 -12.71
CA THR A 52 7.39 19.39 -13.66
C THR A 52 6.30 20.41 -13.30
N ALA A 53 5.30 19.96 -12.55
CA ALA A 53 4.28 20.79 -11.89
C ALA A 53 3.79 20.07 -10.63
N PRO A 54 3.48 20.79 -9.54
CA PRO A 54 2.94 20.18 -8.33
C PRO A 54 1.62 19.43 -8.60
N PHE A 55 1.44 18.29 -7.94
CA PHE A 55 0.19 17.52 -7.98
C PHE A 55 0.03 16.72 -6.69
N SER A 56 -1.19 16.34 -6.39
CA SER A 56 -1.52 15.47 -5.23
C SER A 56 -2.15 14.17 -5.67
N ILE A 57 -1.88 13.11 -4.93
CA ILE A 57 -2.58 11.83 -5.04
C ILE A 57 -3.22 11.46 -3.70
N LEU A 58 -4.31 10.70 -3.75
CA LEU A 58 -4.78 9.93 -2.60
C LEU A 58 -4.11 8.56 -2.63
N HIS A 59 -3.30 8.24 -1.63
CA HIS A 59 -2.76 6.91 -1.42
C HIS A 59 -3.61 6.17 -0.40
N ILE A 60 -4.18 5.05 -0.80
CA ILE A 60 -4.95 4.08 0.01
C ILE A 60 -4.42 2.67 -0.21
N SER A 61 -4.72 1.77 0.70
CA SER A 61 -4.35 0.35 0.65
C SER A 61 -5.28 -0.47 1.52
N ASP A 62 -5.26 -1.78 1.37
CA ASP A 62 -5.91 -2.68 2.32
C ASP A 62 -7.40 -2.35 2.49
N THR A 63 -8.14 -2.28 1.39
CA THR A 63 -9.60 -2.08 1.41
C THR A 63 -10.31 -3.37 1.81
N HIS A 64 -9.79 -4.53 1.38
CA HIS A 64 -10.33 -5.85 1.69
C HIS A 64 -11.81 -6.00 1.35
N LEU A 65 -12.20 -5.68 0.11
CA LEU A 65 -13.56 -5.93 -0.36
C LEU A 65 -13.89 -7.42 -0.24
N THR A 66 -15.03 -7.73 0.37
CA THR A 66 -15.45 -9.10 0.67
C THR A 66 -16.83 -9.37 0.09
N GLU A 67 -16.88 -9.92 -1.12
CA GLU A 67 -18.15 -10.24 -1.77
C GLU A 67 -18.12 -11.63 -2.39
N ALA A 68 -19.28 -12.26 -2.53
CA ALA A 68 -19.49 -13.54 -3.20
C ALA A 68 -20.91 -13.66 -3.71
N TYR A 69 -21.08 -14.22 -4.89
CA TYR A 69 -22.40 -14.55 -5.43
C TYR A 69 -22.89 -15.93 -4.96
N PRO A 70 -24.20 -16.11 -4.81
CA PRO A 70 -24.77 -17.39 -4.37
C PRO A 70 -24.69 -18.49 -5.44
N ASP A 71 -24.43 -18.15 -6.67
CA ASP A 71 -24.42 -19.03 -7.85
C ASP A 71 -23.04 -19.20 -8.50
N GLU A 72 -22.00 -18.63 -7.90
CA GLU A 72 -20.62 -18.85 -8.40
C GLU A 72 -20.04 -20.20 -7.95
N ALA A 73 -18.99 -20.66 -8.63
CA ALA A 73 -18.28 -21.89 -8.24
C ALA A 73 -17.85 -21.84 -6.77
N ASP A 74 -18.02 -22.94 -6.04
CA ASP A 74 -17.73 -23.05 -4.61
C ASP A 74 -18.50 -22.05 -3.71
N ALA A 75 -19.69 -21.61 -4.14
CA ALA A 75 -20.49 -20.57 -3.50
C ALA A 75 -20.65 -20.81 -1.97
N ALA A 76 -20.93 -22.02 -1.53
CA ALA A 76 -21.10 -22.31 -0.09
C ALA A 76 -19.84 -22.01 0.74
N GLY A 77 -18.65 -22.30 0.20
CA GLY A 77 -17.36 -21.96 0.82
C GLY A 77 -17.10 -20.46 0.82
N LYS A 78 -17.37 -19.82 -0.30
CA LYS A 78 -17.18 -18.38 -0.51
C LYS A 78 -18.12 -17.53 0.35
N LEU A 79 -19.39 -17.89 0.46
CA LEU A 79 -20.34 -17.21 1.34
C LEU A 79 -19.95 -17.31 2.83
N ARG A 80 -19.45 -18.46 3.28
CA ARG A 80 -18.90 -18.59 4.65
C ARG A 80 -17.67 -17.70 4.84
N SER A 81 -16.80 -17.63 3.84
CA SER A 81 -15.63 -16.77 3.88
C SER A 81 -16.03 -15.29 3.88
N LYS A 82 -17.00 -14.89 3.06
CA LYS A 82 -17.58 -13.54 3.05
C LYS A 82 -18.07 -13.15 4.45
N GLU A 83 -18.91 -13.96 5.08
CA GLU A 83 -19.43 -13.68 6.41
C GLU A 83 -18.32 -13.49 7.46
N ARG A 84 -17.35 -14.40 7.48
CA ARG A 84 -16.21 -14.35 8.41
C ARG A 84 -15.36 -13.11 8.17
N ARG A 85 -14.98 -12.85 6.91
CA ARG A 85 -14.05 -11.76 6.56
C ARG A 85 -14.72 -10.39 6.68
N THR A 86 -16.00 -10.26 6.33
CA THR A 86 -16.77 -9.05 6.58
C THR A 86 -16.74 -8.67 8.06
N ARG A 87 -16.93 -9.64 8.96
CA ARG A 87 -16.81 -9.39 10.41
C ARG A 87 -15.41 -8.96 10.83
N THR A 88 -14.38 -9.50 10.20
CA THR A 88 -12.98 -9.15 10.49
C THR A 88 -12.70 -7.67 10.23
N PHE A 89 -13.25 -7.10 9.16
CA PHE A 89 -13.02 -5.72 8.75
C PHE A 89 -14.19 -4.76 9.07
N GLY A 90 -15.17 -5.20 9.84
CA GLY A 90 -16.27 -4.35 10.33
C GLY A 90 -17.41 -4.10 9.36
N GLY A 91 -17.42 -4.69 8.17
CA GLY A 91 -18.56 -4.68 7.23
C GLY A 91 -18.76 -3.38 6.46
N ARG A 92 -17.79 -2.45 6.51
CA ARG A 92 -17.91 -1.12 5.86
C ARG A 92 -16.83 -0.87 4.79
N GLN A 93 -16.20 -1.92 4.31
CA GLN A 93 -15.05 -1.83 3.40
C GLN A 93 -15.38 -1.09 2.11
N GLU A 94 -16.50 -1.45 1.45
CA GLU A 94 -16.93 -0.79 0.22
C GLU A 94 -17.37 0.66 0.47
N GLU A 95 -17.96 0.94 1.63
CA GLU A 95 -18.34 2.30 2.03
C GLU A 95 -17.08 3.17 2.20
N ALA A 96 -16.05 2.66 2.86
CA ALA A 96 -14.78 3.35 3.04
C ALA A 96 -14.10 3.66 1.70
N LEU A 97 -14.12 2.70 0.76
CA LEU A 97 -13.60 2.93 -0.59
C LEU A 97 -14.38 4.03 -1.31
N ARG A 98 -15.72 3.97 -1.29
CA ARG A 98 -16.57 4.98 -1.95
C ARG A 98 -16.35 6.38 -1.39
N ASP A 99 -16.24 6.52 -0.06
CA ASP A 99 -15.95 7.81 0.57
C ASP A 99 -14.57 8.33 0.16
N SER A 100 -13.57 7.43 0.11
CA SER A 100 -12.22 7.78 -0.34
C SER A 100 -12.21 8.26 -1.80
N LEU A 101 -12.92 7.56 -2.68
CA LEU A 101 -13.02 7.94 -4.11
C LEU A 101 -13.82 9.24 -4.31
N ALA A 102 -14.88 9.44 -3.53
CA ALA A 102 -15.65 10.70 -3.57
C ALA A 102 -14.79 11.89 -3.14
N TRP A 103 -14.02 11.73 -2.05
CA TRP A 103 -13.07 12.73 -1.61
C TRP A 103 -11.99 12.99 -2.68
N ALA A 104 -11.41 11.93 -3.24
CA ALA A 104 -10.35 12.04 -4.23
C ALA A 104 -10.80 12.82 -5.47
N LYS A 105 -11.99 12.54 -5.97
CA LYS A 105 -12.57 13.21 -7.15
C LYS A 105 -12.62 14.74 -7.01
N GLU A 106 -12.80 15.24 -5.80
CA GLU A 106 -12.91 16.68 -5.53
C GLU A 106 -11.56 17.33 -5.17
N ASN A 107 -10.58 16.51 -4.78
CA ASN A 107 -9.42 17.06 -4.08
C ASN A 107 -8.06 16.71 -4.68
N VAL A 108 -7.93 15.66 -5.48
CA VAL A 108 -6.64 15.20 -6.01
C VAL A 108 -6.76 14.72 -7.45
N ASP A 109 -5.63 14.58 -8.13
CA ASP A 109 -5.60 14.22 -9.55
C ASP A 109 -5.71 12.71 -9.77
N TYR A 110 -5.17 11.89 -8.83
CA TYR A 110 -5.08 10.44 -8.96
C TYR A 110 -5.29 9.74 -7.62
N VAL A 111 -5.67 8.47 -7.71
CA VAL A 111 -5.73 7.53 -6.57
C VAL A 111 -4.71 6.43 -6.80
N LEU A 112 -3.83 6.22 -5.83
CA LEU A 112 -2.93 5.07 -5.78
C LEU A 112 -3.46 4.07 -4.75
N HIS A 113 -3.68 2.82 -5.18
CA HIS A 113 -4.05 1.72 -4.29
C HIS A 113 -2.91 0.71 -4.22
N THR A 114 -2.29 0.55 -3.07
CA THR A 114 -1.11 -0.32 -2.92
C THR A 114 -1.43 -1.75 -2.45
N GLY A 115 -2.50 -2.33 -3.00
CA GLY A 115 -2.82 -3.76 -2.83
C GLY A 115 -3.84 -4.07 -1.75
N ASP A 116 -4.29 -5.32 -1.73
CA ASP A 116 -5.39 -5.80 -0.90
C ASP A 116 -6.69 -4.99 -1.12
N LEU A 117 -6.99 -4.69 -2.40
CA LEU A 117 -8.26 -4.10 -2.79
C LEU A 117 -9.40 -5.09 -2.53
N ILE A 118 -9.19 -6.35 -2.94
CA ILE A 118 -10.08 -7.47 -2.61
C ILE A 118 -9.43 -8.34 -1.54
N ASP A 119 -10.24 -8.94 -0.70
CA ASP A 119 -9.76 -9.80 0.37
C ASP A 119 -9.50 -11.25 -0.08
N TRP A 120 -10.05 -11.66 -1.24
CA TRP A 120 -9.92 -12.99 -1.82
C TRP A 120 -10.53 -13.05 -3.21
N GLN A 121 -10.20 -14.10 -3.95
CA GLN A 121 -10.70 -14.33 -5.31
C GLN A 121 -12.13 -14.89 -5.30
N SER A 122 -13.07 -14.09 -5.78
CA SER A 122 -14.44 -14.48 -6.13
C SER A 122 -14.87 -13.71 -7.36
N GLN A 123 -15.88 -14.20 -8.09
CA GLN A 123 -16.40 -13.46 -9.23
C GLN A 123 -16.97 -12.11 -8.79
N ALA A 124 -17.68 -12.09 -7.67
CA ALA A 124 -18.24 -10.86 -7.12
C ALA A 124 -17.16 -9.82 -6.77
N ASN A 125 -16.03 -10.24 -6.17
CA ASN A 125 -14.90 -9.34 -5.91
C ASN A 125 -14.23 -8.85 -7.19
N PHE A 126 -14.07 -9.69 -8.20
CA PHE A 126 -13.55 -9.26 -9.51
C PHE A 126 -14.47 -8.24 -10.22
N ASP A 127 -15.78 -8.35 -10.03
CA ASP A 127 -16.71 -7.36 -10.56
C ASP A 127 -16.62 -6.04 -9.79
N LEU A 128 -16.33 -6.07 -8.48
CA LEU A 128 -16.00 -4.86 -7.72
C LEU A 128 -14.67 -4.24 -8.16
N VAL A 129 -13.66 -5.04 -8.50
CA VAL A 129 -12.42 -4.52 -9.12
C VAL A 129 -12.76 -3.75 -10.40
N LYS A 130 -13.51 -4.37 -11.32
CA LYS A 130 -13.91 -3.72 -12.59
C LYS A 130 -14.74 -2.44 -12.36
N LYS A 131 -15.54 -2.41 -11.29
CA LYS A 131 -16.36 -1.24 -10.93
C LYS A 131 -15.52 -0.07 -10.43
N TYR A 132 -14.49 -0.33 -9.63
CA TYR A 132 -13.77 0.71 -8.90
C TYR A 132 -12.36 0.99 -9.42
N TYR A 133 -11.68 -0.03 -9.96
CA TYR A 133 -10.31 0.12 -10.44
C TYR A 133 -10.29 0.55 -11.90
N GLY A 134 -9.71 1.71 -12.17
CA GLY A 134 -9.61 2.28 -13.52
C GLY A 134 -9.70 3.79 -13.50
N GLY A 135 -9.67 4.42 -14.66
CA GLY A 135 -9.67 5.87 -14.79
C GLY A 135 -8.46 6.52 -14.11
N ALA A 136 -8.70 7.25 -13.02
CA ALA A 136 -7.64 7.90 -12.25
C ALA A 136 -6.99 6.97 -11.21
N MET A 137 -7.50 5.74 -10.99
CA MET A 137 -6.92 4.80 -10.03
C MET A 137 -5.92 3.86 -10.70
N PHE A 138 -4.74 3.75 -10.13
CA PHE A 138 -3.70 2.76 -10.45
C PHE A 138 -3.06 2.23 -9.16
N GLY A 139 -2.20 1.21 -9.24
CA GLY A 139 -1.53 0.71 -8.03
C GLY A 139 -0.94 -0.69 -8.18
N SER A 140 -0.53 -1.30 -7.08
CA SER A 140 0.06 -2.63 -7.00
C SER A 140 -0.93 -3.65 -6.42
N MET A 141 -0.64 -4.94 -6.62
CA MET A 141 -1.37 -6.04 -5.99
C MET A 141 -0.87 -6.29 -4.58
N GLY A 142 -1.77 -6.73 -3.70
CA GLY A 142 -1.42 -7.25 -2.39
C GLY A 142 -1.47 -8.79 -2.35
N ASN A 143 -1.22 -9.35 -1.19
CA ASN A 143 -1.23 -10.81 -1.02
C ASN A 143 -2.65 -11.40 -1.02
N HIS A 144 -3.66 -10.61 -0.66
CA HIS A 144 -5.04 -11.04 -0.65
C HIS A 144 -5.63 -11.22 -2.04
N GLU A 145 -5.14 -10.56 -3.05
CA GLU A 145 -5.48 -10.80 -4.45
C GLU A 145 -5.21 -12.24 -4.88
N PHE A 146 -4.28 -12.94 -4.21
CA PHE A 146 -3.90 -14.32 -4.55
C PHE A 146 -4.65 -15.39 -3.75
N TYR A 147 -5.34 -15.04 -2.64
CA TYR A 147 -6.04 -16.01 -1.80
C TYR A 147 -7.43 -16.37 -2.33
N THR A 148 -7.85 -17.62 -2.09
CA THR A 148 -9.23 -18.07 -2.32
C THR A 148 -10.00 -18.29 -1.02
N TYR A 149 -9.28 -18.53 0.07
CA TYR A 149 -9.83 -18.93 1.38
C TYR A 149 -10.74 -20.15 1.34
N LEU A 150 -10.62 -20.98 0.31
CA LEU A 150 -11.34 -22.23 0.20
C LEU A 150 -10.66 -23.34 1.02
N PRO A 151 -11.43 -24.33 1.52
CA PRO A 151 -10.86 -25.47 2.22
C PRO A 151 -9.79 -26.19 1.38
N GLY A 152 -8.65 -26.49 1.99
CA GLY A 152 -7.55 -27.19 1.31
C GLY A 152 -6.59 -26.26 0.53
N GLU A 153 -6.81 -24.97 0.51
CA GLU A 153 -5.86 -24.02 -0.07
C GLU A 153 -4.51 -24.12 0.66
N LYS A 154 -3.45 -24.34 -0.10
CA LYS A 154 -2.08 -24.40 0.43
C LYS A 154 -1.28 -23.23 -0.13
N HIS A 155 -0.68 -22.47 0.76
CA HIS A 155 0.23 -21.37 0.44
C HIS A 155 1.69 -21.85 0.34
N THR A 156 1.91 -23.03 -0.20
CA THR A 156 3.24 -23.63 -0.35
C THR A 156 3.77 -23.33 -1.74
N GLY A 157 4.99 -22.81 -1.81
CA GLY A 157 5.61 -22.40 -3.08
C GLY A 157 4.97 -21.11 -3.62
N LEU A 158 5.51 -19.98 -3.23
CA LEU A 158 4.91 -18.67 -3.50
C LEU A 158 4.66 -18.41 -4.99
N GLU A 159 5.61 -18.75 -5.84
CA GLU A 159 5.47 -18.48 -7.29
C GLU A 159 4.43 -19.37 -7.97
N PRO A 160 4.40 -20.70 -7.79
CA PRO A 160 3.30 -21.52 -8.32
C PRO A 160 1.91 -21.09 -7.80
N PHE A 161 1.85 -20.57 -6.56
CA PHE A 161 0.63 -20.04 -6.00
C PHE A 161 0.17 -18.76 -6.72
N LYS A 162 1.10 -17.84 -6.98
CA LYS A 162 0.84 -16.60 -7.75
C LYS A 162 0.50 -16.89 -9.20
N GLU A 163 1.24 -17.78 -9.86
CA GLU A 163 1.03 -18.15 -11.27
C GLU A 163 -0.39 -18.67 -11.53
N ARG A 164 -0.94 -19.47 -10.62
CA ARG A 164 -2.32 -19.96 -10.72
C ARG A 164 -3.35 -18.82 -10.74
N SER A 165 -3.11 -17.76 -9.99
CA SER A 165 -4.00 -16.60 -9.89
C SER A 165 -3.80 -15.60 -11.04
N GLY A 166 -2.65 -15.61 -11.68
CA GLY A 166 -2.25 -14.62 -12.69
C GLY A 166 -3.26 -14.40 -13.83
N PRO A 167 -3.82 -15.44 -14.48
CA PRO A 167 -4.82 -15.27 -15.53
C PRO A 167 -6.09 -14.56 -15.05
N LEU A 168 -6.58 -14.89 -13.86
CA LEU A 168 -7.79 -14.28 -13.28
C LEU A 168 -7.56 -12.80 -12.93
N LEU A 169 -6.41 -12.49 -12.33
CA LEU A 169 -6.05 -11.11 -12.01
C LEU A 169 -5.87 -10.26 -13.27
N ARG A 170 -5.21 -10.76 -14.30
CA ARG A 170 -5.10 -10.06 -15.60
C ARG A 170 -6.44 -9.84 -16.30
N ALA A 171 -7.44 -10.68 -16.07
CA ALA A 171 -8.78 -10.49 -16.60
C ALA A 171 -9.61 -9.47 -15.80
N ALA A 172 -9.29 -9.28 -14.51
CA ALA A 172 -10.04 -8.40 -13.62
C ALA A 172 -9.45 -6.98 -13.57
N TYR A 173 -8.12 -6.87 -13.52
CA TYR A 173 -7.41 -5.58 -13.42
C TYR A 173 -7.05 -5.03 -14.80
N PRO A 174 -7.18 -3.71 -15.03
CA PRO A 174 -6.87 -3.09 -16.32
C PRO A 174 -5.36 -2.88 -16.57
N VAL A 175 -4.52 -3.31 -15.63
CA VAL A 175 -3.06 -3.17 -15.67
C VAL A 175 -2.40 -4.52 -15.46
N ASP A 176 -1.11 -4.65 -15.84
CA ASP A 176 -0.35 -5.87 -15.51
C ASP A 176 -0.19 -5.95 -13.97
N PRO A 177 -0.74 -6.99 -13.31
CA PRO A 177 -0.70 -7.11 -11.86
C PRO A 177 0.72 -7.31 -11.30
N ARG A 178 1.68 -7.72 -12.13
CA ARG A 178 3.07 -7.92 -11.69
C ARG A 178 3.92 -6.66 -11.80
N PHE A 179 3.68 -5.86 -12.85
CA PHE A 179 4.51 -4.69 -13.12
C PHE A 179 3.82 -3.74 -14.11
N HIS A 180 3.67 -2.50 -13.73
CA HIS A 180 3.29 -1.44 -14.66
C HIS A 180 3.84 -0.09 -14.18
N THR A 181 3.77 0.90 -15.04
CA THR A 181 4.26 2.25 -14.73
C THR A 181 3.23 3.30 -15.12
N GLN A 182 3.17 4.38 -14.33
CA GLN A 182 2.37 5.56 -14.62
C GLN A 182 3.23 6.79 -14.44
N VAL A 183 3.40 7.60 -15.48
CA VAL A 183 4.12 8.88 -15.39
C VAL A 183 3.12 10.01 -15.18
N VAL A 184 3.31 10.78 -14.11
CA VAL A 184 2.50 11.95 -13.78
C VAL A 184 3.44 13.14 -13.54
N ASN A 185 3.28 14.20 -14.30
CA ASN A 185 4.09 15.43 -14.21
C ASN A 185 5.60 15.16 -14.08
N GLY A 186 6.11 14.23 -14.88
CA GLY A 186 7.53 13.87 -14.90
C GLY A 186 7.98 12.91 -13.80
N VAL A 187 7.11 12.53 -12.86
CA VAL A 187 7.38 11.52 -11.82
C VAL A 187 6.90 10.16 -12.29
N ASN A 188 7.76 9.15 -12.24
CA ASN A 188 7.47 7.79 -12.68
C ASN A 188 7.05 6.92 -11.49
N PHE A 189 5.78 6.58 -11.40
CA PHE A 189 5.24 5.64 -10.45
C PHE A 189 5.45 4.22 -10.99
N VAL A 190 6.31 3.46 -10.34
CA VAL A 190 6.62 2.07 -10.70
C VAL A 190 5.89 1.14 -9.74
N CYS A 191 4.83 0.51 -10.23
CA CYS A 191 4.05 -0.48 -9.47
C CYS A 191 4.65 -1.87 -9.70
N LEU A 192 5.04 -2.53 -8.62
CA LEU A 192 5.82 -3.75 -8.63
C LEU A 192 5.23 -4.78 -7.65
N ASP A 193 5.07 -6.03 -8.09
CA ASP A 193 4.70 -7.15 -7.23
C ASP A 193 5.86 -7.53 -6.31
N GLY A 194 5.75 -7.12 -5.05
CA GLY A 194 6.62 -7.53 -3.93
C GLY A 194 5.85 -8.32 -2.87
N THR A 195 4.71 -8.90 -3.23
CA THR A 195 3.86 -9.66 -2.31
C THR A 195 4.62 -10.86 -1.72
N PHE A 196 4.25 -11.22 -0.51
CA PHE A 196 4.93 -12.25 0.28
C PHE A 196 6.41 -11.95 0.57
N GLY A 197 6.84 -10.69 0.42
CA GLY A 197 8.20 -10.25 0.76
C GLY A 197 9.28 -10.70 -0.21
N THR A 198 8.95 -11.04 -1.45
CA THR A 198 9.93 -11.41 -2.48
C THR A 198 9.69 -10.64 -3.77
N VAL A 199 10.77 -10.32 -4.49
CA VAL A 199 10.73 -9.69 -5.81
C VAL A 199 11.42 -10.60 -6.82
N GLN A 200 10.76 -10.87 -7.95
CA GLN A 200 11.30 -11.77 -8.96
C GLN A 200 12.39 -11.10 -9.80
N PRO A 201 13.38 -11.87 -10.33
CA PRO A 201 14.50 -11.32 -11.08
C PRO A 201 14.07 -10.49 -12.30
N ASP A 202 13.03 -10.92 -13.03
CA ASP A 202 12.51 -10.20 -14.20
C ASP A 202 11.93 -8.81 -13.82
N LEU A 203 11.35 -8.70 -12.63
CA LEU A 203 10.81 -7.42 -12.11
C LEU A 203 11.93 -6.48 -11.68
N VAL A 204 13.01 -7.01 -11.11
CA VAL A 204 14.22 -6.24 -10.81
C VAL A 204 14.81 -5.61 -12.06
N GLU A 205 14.93 -6.39 -13.14
CA GLU A 205 15.46 -5.88 -14.42
C GLU A 205 14.52 -4.84 -15.06
N LYS A 206 13.20 -5.05 -14.98
CA LYS A 206 12.22 -4.04 -15.41
C LYS A 206 12.37 -2.75 -14.62
N PHE A 207 12.50 -2.81 -13.27
CA PHE A 207 12.73 -1.64 -12.44
C PHE A 207 14.02 -0.90 -12.84
N LYS A 208 15.12 -1.63 -13.04
CA LYS A 208 16.39 -1.02 -13.48
C LYS A 208 16.28 -0.36 -14.85
N ALA A 209 15.45 -0.91 -15.74
CA ALA A 209 15.17 -0.28 -17.03
C ALA A 209 14.41 1.06 -16.85
N GLU A 210 13.47 1.12 -15.92
CA GLU A 210 12.78 2.37 -15.56
C GLU A 210 13.75 3.40 -14.95
N ALA A 211 14.66 2.97 -14.09
CA ALA A 211 15.68 3.87 -13.49
C ALA A 211 16.61 4.50 -14.54
N LYS A 212 16.91 3.79 -15.63
CA LYS A 212 17.72 4.32 -16.75
C LYS A 212 17.06 5.47 -17.50
N LYS A 213 15.73 5.64 -17.38
CA LYS A 213 15.02 6.80 -17.98
C LYS A 213 15.32 8.11 -17.29
N ARG A 214 15.94 8.08 -16.10
CA ARG A 214 16.32 9.23 -15.29
C ARG A 214 15.16 10.14 -14.88
N LEU A 215 13.94 9.59 -14.82
CA LEU A 215 12.83 10.25 -14.18
C LEU A 215 12.87 9.95 -12.66
N PRO A 216 12.46 10.90 -11.82
CA PRO A 216 12.24 10.59 -10.40
C PRO A 216 11.24 9.44 -10.25
N ILE A 217 11.56 8.47 -9.39
CA ILE A 217 10.79 7.25 -9.21
C ILE A 217 10.08 7.27 -7.86
N VAL A 218 8.81 6.92 -7.88
CA VAL A 218 8.03 6.49 -6.73
C VAL A 218 7.76 5.00 -6.88
N LEU A 219 8.36 4.18 -6.02
CA LEU A 219 8.10 2.73 -6.00
C LEU A 219 6.80 2.46 -5.25
N CYS A 220 5.86 1.79 -5.91
CA CYS A 220 4.56 1.43 -5.36
C CYS A 220 4.51 -0.10 -5.20
N MET A 221 4.33 -0.57 -3.98
CA MET A 221 4.29 -2.00 -3.66
C MET A 221 3.42 -2.24 -2.44
N HIS A 222 2.99 -3.48 -2.22
CA HIS A 222 2.13 -3.78 -1.09
C HIS A 222 2.91 -3.96 0.21
N VAL A 223 3.80 -4.95 0.25
CA VAL A 223 4.60 -5.26 1.45
C VAL A 223 5.77 -4.29 1.55
N PRO A 224 5.85 -3.45 2.58
CA PRO A 224 6.96 -2.51 2.73
C PRO A 224 8.28 -3.24 2.94
N PHE A 225 9.39 -2.60 2.61
CA PHE A 225 10.70 -3.13 2.96
C PHE A 225 10.96 -3.02 4.47
N LEU A 226 11.62 -4.03 5.01
CA LEU A 226 12.00 -4.07 6.40
C LEU A 226 12.96 -2.92 6.75
N THR A 227 12.55 -2.12 7.71
CA THR A 227 13.37 -1.14 8.41
C THR A 227 13.08 -1.22 9.91
N ASP A 228 14.01 -0.78 10.74
CA ASP A 228 13.88 -0.91 12.21
C ASP A 228 12.66 -0.18 12.77
N GLY A 229 12.40 1.03 12.29
CA GLY A 229 11.28 1.84 12.77
C GLY A 229 9.93 1.26 12.34
N ILE A 230 9.80 0.83 11.08
CA ILE A 230 8.57 0.18 10.60
C ILE A 230 8.32 -1.12 11.37
N TRP A 231 9.34 -1.97 11.55
CA TRP A 231 9.18 -3.20 12.32
C TRP A 231 8.77 -2.96 13.77
N ARG A 232 9.37 -1.96 14.41
CA ARG A 232 8.99 -1.59 15.79
C ARG A 232 7.57 -1.05 15.87
N ALA A 233 7.13 -0.25 14.89
CA ALA A 233 5.78 0.28 14.82
C ALA A 233 4.76 -0.84 14.61
N ASP A 234 5.03 -1.77 13.70
CA ASP A 234 4.21 -2.95 13.43
C ASP A 234 4.07 -3.83 14.68
N CYS A 235 5.19 -4.20 15.32
CA CYS A 235 5.16 -4.95 16.57
C CYS A 235 4.38 -4.23 17.68
N LYS A 236 4.53 -2.92 17.80
CA LYS A 236 3.81 -2.12 18.81
C LYS A 236 2.31 -2.15 18.56
N TYR A 237 1.89 -2.00 17.32
CA TYR A 237 0.48 -2.07 16.94
C TYR A 237 -0.13 -3.44 17.28
N TRP A 238 0.48 -4.53 16.79
CA TRP A 238 -0.04 -5.88 17.02
C TRP A 238 0.03 -6.32 18.48
N LYS A 239 1.01 -5.86 19.27
CA LYS A 239 1.03 -6.03 20.73
C LYS A 239 -0.13 -5.30 21.40
N GLY A 240 -0.52 -4.13 20.91
CA GLY A 240 -1.67 -3.37 21.39
C GLY A 240 -3.00 -4.10 21.17
N VAL A 241 -3.19 -4.74 20.01
CA VAL A 241 -4.42 -5.42 19.64
C VAL A 241 -4.45 -6.89 20.10
N ASN A 242 -3.30 -7.55 20.23
CA ASN A 242 -3.19 -8.93 20.68
C ASN A 242 -2.58 -9.04 22.08
N LYS A 243 -3.43 -9.26 23.08
CA LYS A 243 -3.03 -9.35 24.50
C LYS A 243 -1.93 -10.39 24.76
N LYS A 244 -1.86 -11.46 23.95
CA LYS A 244 -0.84 -12.52 24.06
C LYS A 244 0.59 -11.99 23.89
N TYR A 245 0.78 -10.93 23.10
CA TYR A 245 2.10 -10.37 22.81
C TYR A 245 2.42 -9.09 23.59
N ARG A 246 1.52 -8.63 24.47
CA ARG A 246 1.65 -7.32 25.15
C ARG A 246 2.98 -7.13 25.88
N ASN A 247 3.48 -8.17 26.54
CA ASN A 247 4.72 -8.14 27.35
C ASN A 247 5.89 -8.88 26.67
N ALA A 248 5.74 -9.35 25.45
CA ALA A 248 6.82 -10.03 24.75
C ALA A 248 7.89 -9.01 24.31
N ALA A 249 9.16 -9.42 24.28
CA ALA A 249 10.20 -8.68 23.58
C ALA A 249 9.83 -8.49 22.10
N ILE A 250 10.40 -7.48 21.44
CA ILE A 250 10.25 -7.34 19.99
C ILE A 250 10.91 -8.57 19.35
N PRO A 251 10.15 -9.44 18.66
CA PRO A 251 10.72 -10.63 18.07
C PRO A 251 11.59 -10.29 16.87
N ASP A 252 12.41 -11.23 16.45
CA ASP A 252 13.08 -11.15 15.16
C ASP A 252 12.04 -11.12 14.02
N PRO A 253 12.32 -10.39 12.92
CA PRO A 253 11.43 -10.33 11.79
C PRO A 253 11.14 -11.73 11.21
N GLY A 254 9.86 -12.05 11.07
CA GLY A 254 9.37 -13.30 10.49
C GLY A 254 8.63 -13.09 9.19
N GLY A 255 8.00 -14.14 8.66
CA GLY A 255 7.12 -14.06 7.50
C GLY A 255 7.78 -13.39 6.29
N ASP A 256 7.13 -12.36 5.78
CA ASP A 256 7.55 -11.62 4.60
C ASP A 256 8.90 -10.93 4.82
N TYR A 257 9.11 -10.35 5.98
CA TYR A 257 10.36 -9.69 6.31
C TYR A 257 11.56 -10.65 6.41
N LYS A 258 11.33 -11.87 6.91
CA LYS A 258 12.39 -12.89 6.88
C LYS A 258 12.75 -13.27 5.44
N ARG A 259 11.75 -13.37 4.56
CA ARG A 259 11.99 -13.65 3.14
C ARG A 259 12.78 -12.53 2.47
N GLN A 260 12.49 -11.26 2.74
CA GLN A 260 13.28 -10.13 2.25
C GLN A 260 14.78 -10.25 2.64
N GLN A 261 15.08 -10.78 3.82
CA GLN A 261 16.46 -10.95 4.29
C GLN A 261 17.14 -12.19 3.70
N THR A 262 16.39 -13.25 3.45
CA THR A 262 16.96 -14.57 3.07
C THR A 262 16.91 -14.84 1.57
N ASP A 263 16.00 -14.21 0.83
CA ASP A 263 15.96 -14.31 -0.63
C ASP A 263 17.07 -13.45 -1.25
N PRO A 264 18.04 -14.04 -1.97
CA PRO A 264 19.19 -13.30 -2.49
C PRO A 264 18.77 -12.17 -3.46
N VAL A 265 17.81 -12.45 -4.34
CA VAL A 265 17.36 -11.48 -5.36
C VAL A 265 16.74 -10.26 -4.69
N THR A 266 15.84 -10.48 -3.75
CA THR A 266 15.15 -9.39 -3.02
C THR A 266 16.13 -8.59 -2.17
N ARG A 267 17.02 -9.26 -1.44
CA ARG A 267 18.05 -8.59 -0.64
C ARG A 267 18.95 -7.70 -1.49
N ASP A 268 19.43 -8.21 -2.63
CA ASP A 268 20.31 -7.48 -3.52
C ASP A 268 19.56 -6.32 -4.22
N PHE A 269 18.27 -6.49 -4.50
CA PHE A 269 17.41 -5.41 -5.00
C PHE A 269 17.23 -4.31 -3.94
N ILE A 270 16.99 -4.66 -2.68
CA ILE A 270 16.90 -3.68 -1.58
C ILE A 270 18.24 -2.90 -1.46
N ALA A 271 19.38 -3.58 -1.54
CA ALA A 271 20.68 -2.93 -1.53
C ALA A 271 20.84 -1.96 -2.73
N TYR A 272 20.44 -2.37 -3.93
CA TYR A 272 20.43 -1.51 -5.11
C TYR A 272 19.55 -0.27 -4.91
N LEU A 273 18.34 -0.44 -4.39
CA LEU A 273 17.40 0.66 -4.16
C LEU A 273 17.93 1.69 -3.16
N LYS A 274 18.73 1.29 -2.19
CA LYS A 274 19.33 2.21 -1.21
C LYS A 274 20.34 3.18 -1.85
N GLU A 275 20.93 2.78 -2.97
CA GLU A 275 21.92 3.58 -3.72
C GLU A 275 21.28 4.32 -4.91
N GLU A 276 20.02 3.97 -5.29
CA GLU A 276 19.34 4.52 -6.47
C GLU A 276 18.89 5.97 -6.23
N LYS A 277 19.56 6.91 -6.90
CA LYS A 277 19.33 8.36 -6.71
C LYS A 277 18.00 8.85 -7.27
N MET A 278 17.45 8.13 -8.25
CA MET A 278 16.15 8.48 -8.82
C MET A 278 14.98 8.06 -7.93
N LEU A 279 15.18 7.14 -6.99
CA LEU A 279 14.16 6.76 -6.01
C LEU A 279 13.91 7.91 -5.03
N LYS A 280 12.68 8.41 -4.99
CA LYS A 280 12.24 9.54 -4.14
C LYS A 280 11.31 9.12 -3.01
N ALA A 281 10.49 8.12 -3.27
CA ALA A 281 9.57 7.58 -2.27
C ALA A 281 9.30 6.10 -2.53
N ILE A 282 8.89 5.40 -1.47
CA ILE A 282 8.25 4.09 -1.53
C ILE A 282 6.89 4.25 -0.87
N LEU A 283 5.82 3.87 -1.58
CA LEU A 283 4.45 3.89 -1.08
C LEU A 283 3.95 2.46 -0.91
N ALA A 284 3.53 2.09 0.30
CA ALA A 284 3.18 0.71 0.66
C ALA A 284 1.97 0.64 1.60
N GLY A 285 1.43 -0.58 1.78
CA GLY A 285 0.32 -0.91 2.67
C GLY A 285 0.64 -2.07 3.62
N HIS A 286 -0.22 -3.11 3.63
CA HIS A 286 -0.03 -4.41 4.28
C HIS A 286 -0.09 -4.42 5.81
N LEU A 287 0.48 -3.43 6.47
CA LEU A 287 0.62 -3.43 7.93
C LEU A 287 -0.63 -2.89 8.66
N HIS A 288 -1.57 -2.31 7.94
CA HIS A 288 -2.78 -1.66 8.45
C HIS A 288 -2.48 -0.51 9.45
N ILE A 289 -1.28 0.06 9.40
CA ILE A 289 -0.86 1.21 10.21
C ILE A 289 -0.31 2.31 9.32
N THR A 290 -0.44 3.55 9.76
CA THR A 290 0.19 4.68 9.10
C THR A 290 1.53 4.98 9.75
N VAL A 291 2.62 4.79 9.01
CA VAL A 291 3.99 5.00 9.48
C VAL A 291 4.89 5.41 8.33
N GLN A 292 5.94 6.16 8.63
CA GLN A 292 6.95 6.51 7.65
C GLN A 292 8.35 6.38 8.24
N GLU A 293 9.30 6.02 7.40
CA GLU A 293 10.71 5.95 7.78
C GLU A 293 11.63 6.26 6.60
N ARG A 294 12.76 6.86 6.88
CA ARG A 294 13.80 7.05 5.86
C ARG A 294 14.34 5.70 5.40
N PHE A 295 14.22 5.44 4.12
CA PHE A 295 14.71 4.21 3.50
C PHE A 295 16.14 4.35 2.95
N SER A 296 16.45 5.50 2.34
CA SER A 296 17.78 5.83 1.79
C SER A 296 18.06 7.32 1.93
N PRO A 297 19.25 7.81 1.57
CA PRO A 297 19.52 9.26 1.56
C PRO A 297 18.53 10.07 0.72
N THR A 298 17.94 9.48 -0.32
CA THR A 298 17.06 10.16 -1.28
C THR A 298 15.59 9.79 -1.13
N ALA A 299 15.25 8.72 -0.41
CA ALA A 299 13.90 8.20 -0.35
C ALA A 299 13.38 8.00 1.08
N VAL A 300 12.09 8.29 1.26
CA VAL A 300 11.32 7.93 2.45
C VAL A 300 10.32 6.84 2.05
N GLN A 301 10.13 5.86 2.92
CA GLN A 301 9.09 4.85 2.79
C GLN A 301 7.89 5.26 3.63
N TYR A 302 6.73 5.31 2.99
CA TYR A 302 5.45 5.66 3.57
C TYR A 302 4.53 4.44 3.51
N VAL A 303 4.04 4.02 4.65
CA VAL A 303 3.04 2.96 4.78
C VAL A 303 1.73 3.60 5.17
N VAL A 304 0.65 3.26 4.50
CA VAL A 304 -0.70 3.76 4.80
C VAL A 304 -1.50 2.70 5.56
N GLY A 305 -2.34 3.14 6.48
CA GLY A 305 -3.26 2.27 7.22
C GLY A 305 -4.37 1.69 6.35
N GLY A 306 -5.07 0.69 6.87
CA GLY A 306 -6.11 -0.01 6.12
C GLY A 306 -7.29 0.87 5.76
N ASN A 307 -7.60 0.96 4.47
CA ASN A 307 -8.71 1.77 3.96
C ASN A 307 -10.07 1.27 4.45
N TYR A 308 -10.21 -0.03 4.77
CA TYR A 308 -11.42 -0.54 5.41
C TYR A 308 -11.83 0.22 6.68
N GLY A 309 -10.87 0.87 7.34
CA GLY A 309 -11.06 1.74 8.51
C GLY A 309 -11.22 3.22 8.17
N PHE A 310 -11.49 3.57 6.91
CA PHE A 310 -11.56 4.96 6.43
C PHE A 310 -10.23 5.72 6.53
N VAL A 311 -9.11 5.03 6.38
CA VAL A 311 -7.76 5.61 6.45
C VAL A 311 -7.19 5.79 5.05
N GLY A 312 -6.47 6.88 4.85
CA GLY A 312 -5.71 7.18 3.66
C GLY A 312 -4.63 8.22 3.92
N GLN A 313 -3.89 8.57 2.91
CA GLN A 313 -2.98 9.73 2.97
C GLN A 313 -2.99 10.51 1.66
N GLU A 314 -3.06 11.84 1.77
CA GLU A 314 -2.78 12.73 0.64
C GLU A 314 -1.27 12.91 0.53
N VAL A 315 -0.73 12.66 -0.66
CA VAL A 315 0.70 12.86 -0.94
C VAL A 315 0.84 13.95 -2.00
N LEU A 316 1.44 15.07 -1.60
CA LEU A 316 1.79 16.18 -2.49
C LEU A 316 3.18 15.97 -3.07
N PHE A 317 3.29 15.99 -4.38
CA PHE A 317 4.55 15.94 -5.11
C PHE A 317 4.90 17.32 -5.67
N THR A 318 6.18 17.73 -5.49
CA THR A 318 6.74 18.98 -6.03
C THR A 318 8.05 18.75 -6.76
#